data_e89892256dad97b5047d67704dc5dc60
#
_entry.id   e89892256dad97b5047d67704dc5dc60
#
_cell.length_a   1.000
_cell.length_b   1.000
_cell.length_c   1.000
_cell.angle_alpha   90.00
_cell.angle_beta   90.00
_cell.angle_gamma   90.00
#
_symmetry.space_group_name_H-M   'P 1'
#
loop_
_entity.id
_entity.type
_entity.pdbx_description
1 polymer ?
#
loop_
_entity_poly.entity_id
_entity_poly.type
_entity_poly.pdbx_seq_one_letter_code
_entity_poly.pdbx_strand_id
1 'polypeptide(L)'
;MKNTEKTMDKIVALCKNRGFVFPGSEIYGGLANTWDYGPLGAELKKNIKNAWWKKFVQENPYNVGLDAAILMNPQTWVASGHLGGFSSSDGLPRVPRALPRRQGH
;
A
#
# COMPACT_ATOMS: atom_id res chain seq x y z
N MET A 1 4.48 31.06 0.59
CA MET A 1 3.40 30.64 1.50
C MET A 1 3.99 30.38 2.87
N LYS A 2 3.54 31.06 3.88
CA LYS A 2 4.01 30.86 5.26
C LYS A 2 3.51 29.52 5.79
N ASN A 3 4.27 28.87 6.67
CA ASN A 3 3.87 27.55 7.22
C ASN A 3 2.51 27.59 7.93
N THR A 4 2.13 28.71 8.51
CA THR A 4 0.83 28.93 9.15
C THR A 4 -0.37 28.94 8.19
N GLU A 5 -0.12 29.12 6.89
CA GLU A 5 -1.16 29.16 5.87
C GLU A 5 -1.38 27.81 5.18
N LYS A 6 -0.55 26.81 5.49
CA LYS A 6 -0.63 25.46 4.93
C LYS A 6 -1.62 24.63 5.75
N THR A 7 -2.82 24.49 5.22
CA THR A 7 -3.83 23.59 5.77
C THR A 7 -3.90 22.30 4.96
N MET A 8 -4.40 21.23 5.55
CA MET A 8 -4.58 19.95 4.85
C MET A 8 -5.48 20.12 3.62
N ASP A 9 -6.57 20.87 3.73
CA ASP A 9 -7.48 21.09 2.60
C ASP A 9 -6.82 21.81 1.43
N LYS A 10 -5.97 22.80 1.70
CA LYS A 10 -5.20 23.50 0.66
C LYS A 10 -4.18 22.58 -0.01
N ILE A 11 -3.50 21.74 0.77
CA ILE A 11 -2.54 20.75 0.25
C ILE A 11 -3.24 19.73 -0.63
N VAL A 12 -4.37 19.19 -0.19
CA VAL A 12 -5.17 18.23 -0.97
C VAL A 12 -5.66 18.85 -2.25
N ALA A 13 -6.20 20.07 -2.21
CA ALA A 13 -6.65 20.80 -3.41
C ALA A 13 -5.50 21.03 -4.40
N LEU A 14 -4.33 21.43 -3.94
CA LEU A 14 -3.14 21.59 -4.76
C LEU A 14 -2.72 20.26 -5.41
N CYS A 15 -2.70 19.18 -4.64
CA CYS A 15 -2.31 17.86 -5.15
C CYS A 15 -3.26 17.36 -6.25
N LYS A 16 -4.56 17.56 -6.10
CA LYS A 16 -5.55 17.22 -7.14
C LYS A 16 -5.39 18.10 -8.38
N ASN A 17 -5.25 19.41 -8.21
CA ASN A 17 -5.16 20.35 -9.33
C ASN A 17 -3.86 20.22 -10.15
N ARG A 18 -2.78 19.78 -9.52
CA ARG A 18 -1.46 19.67 -10.17
C ARG A 18 -1.14 18.25 -10.64
N GLY A 19 -2.05 17.30 -10.47
CA GLY A 19 -1.85 15.93 -10.95
C GLY A 19 -0.88 15.12 -10.08
N PHE A 20 -0.83 15.40 -8.78
CA PHE A 20 -0.12 14.53 -7.83
C PHE A 20 -0.92 13.26 -7.53
N VAL A 21 -2.22 13.40 -7.36
CA VAL A 21 -3.14 12.29 -7.08
C VAL A 21 -4.44 12.45 -7.83
N PHE A 22 -5.05 11.32 -8.17
CA PHE A 22 -6.38 11.22 -8.77
C PHE A 22 -7.19 10.16 -8.04
N PRO A 23 -8.54 10.28 -8.01
CA PRO A 23 -9.39 9.19 -7.55
C PRO A 23 -9.17 7.94 -8.41
N GLY A 24 -8.95 6.78 -7.78
CA GLY A 24 -8.83 5.51 -8.49
C GLY A 24 -10.15 5.09 -9.12
N SER A 25 -10.09 4.45 -10.29
CA SER A 25 -11.27 3.92 -11.00
C SER A 25 -12.35 4.98 -11.30
N GLU A 26 -11.95 6.19 -11.59
CA GLU A 26 -12.83 7.36 -11.72
C GLU A 26 -13.90 7.19 -12.81
N ILE A 27 -13.57 6.53 -13.93
CA ILE A 27 -14.51 6.26 -15.03
C ILE A 27 -15.68 5.36 -14.62
N TYR A 28 -15.55 4.63 -13.52
CA TYR A 28 -16.59 3.77 -12.96
C TYR A 28 -17.19 4.33 -11.66
N GLY A 29 -17.03 5.62 -11.41
CA GLY A 29 -17.53 6.30 -10.21
C GLY A 29 -16.57 6.31 -9.04
N GLY A 30 -15.35 5.82 -9.22
CA GLY A 30 -14.31 5.80 -8.19
C GLY A 30 -14.48 4.69 -7.15
N LEU A 31 -13.52 4.62 -6.26
CA LEU A 31 -13.55 3.74 -5.10
C LEU A 31 -13.14 4.55 -3.87
N ALA A 32 -13.90 4.45 -2.79
CA ALA A 32 -13.63 5.20 -1.57
C ALA A 32 -12.22 4.91 -1.04
N ASN A 33 -11.54 5.96 -0.59
CA ASN A 33 -10.19 5.90 -0.02
C ASN A 33 -9.11 5.28 -0.92
N THR A 34 -9.34 5.29 -2.23
CA THR A 34 -8.39 4.76 -3.22
C THR A 34 -7.96 5.86 -4.16
N TRP A 35 -6.64 6.01 -4.30
CA TRP A 35 -6.03 7.08 -5.07
C TRP A 35 -4.94 6.54 -5.98
N ASP A 36 -4.90 7.06 -7.21
CA ASP A 36 -3.79 6.83 -8.13
C ASP A 36 -2.81 8.00 -8.05
N TYR A 37 -1.52 7.69 -8.18
CA TYR A 37 -0.49 8.73 -8.31
C TYR A 37 -0.42 9.22 -9.74
N GLY A 38 -0.58 10.53 -9.93
CA GLY A 38 -0.35 11.18 -11.20
C GLY A 38 1.15 11.35 -11.50
N PRO A 39 1.50 12.00 -12.62
CA PRO A 39 2.90 12.16 -13.02
C PRO A 39 3.79 12.77 -11.94
N LEU A 40 3.36 13.85 -11.32
CA LEU A 40 4.11 14.50 -10.25
C LEU A 40 4.13 13.67 -8.96
N GLY A 41 3.03 13.02 -8.63
CA GLY A 41 2.94 12.14 -7.46
C GLY A 41 3.81 10.92 -7.59
N ALA A 42 3.90 10.31 -8.76
CA ALA A 42 4.77 9.18 -9.04
C ALA A 42 6.25 9.53 -8.84
N GLU A 43 6.69 10.68 -9.35
CA GLU A 43 8.06 11.17 -9.16
C GLU A 43 8.36 11.49 -7.69
N LEU A 44 7.44 12.15 -6.99
CA LEU A 44 7.58 12.43 -5.56
C LEU A 44 7.70 11.14 -4.75
N LYS A 45 6.84 10.17 -5.01
CA LYS A 45 6.86 8.86 -4.34
C LYS A 45 8.19 8.14 -4.55
N LYS A 46 8.68 8.12 -5.79
CA LYS A 46 9.97 7.53 -6.15
C LYS A 46 11.12 8.20 -5.40
N ASN A 47 11.13 9.53 -5.38
CA ASN A 47 12.17 10.30 -4.69
C ASN A 47 12.17 10.03 -3.18
N ILE A 48 11.01 9.94 -2.54
CA ILE A 48 10.88 9.61 -1.12
C ILE A 48 11.40 8.19 -0.84
N LYS A 49 11.02 7.21 -1.67
CA LYS A 49 11.50 5.83 -1.53
C LYS A 49 13.01 5.74 -1.69
N ASN A 50 13.58 6.44 -2.65
CA ASN A 50 15.03 6.45 -2.88
C ASN A 50 15.76 7.11 -1.71
N ALA A 51 15.25 8.20 -1.17
CA ALA A 51 15.83 8.86 0.00
C ALA A 51 15.78 7.96 1.24
N TRP A 52 14.68 7.26 1.45
CA TRP A 52 14.53 6.28 2.53
C TRP A 52 15.54 5.13 2.38
N TRP A 53 15.64 4.53 1.20
CA TRP A 53 16.57 3.46 0.90
C TRP A 53 18.03 3.88 1.12
N LYS A 54 18.39 5.05 0.61
CA LYS A 54 19.72 5.61 0.82
C LYS A 54 20.03 5.76 2.30
N LYS A 55 19.13 6.38 3.06
CA LYS A 55 19.32 6.69 4.47
C LYS A 55 19.42 5.44 5.34
N PHE A 56 18.55 4.49 5.17
CA PHE A 56 18.40 3.36 6.10
C PHE A 56 19.10 2.08 5.63
N VAL A 57 19.39 1.94 4.37
CA VAL A 57 20.05 0.76 3.81
C VAL A 57 21.48 1.07 3.39
N GLN A 58 21.66 2.01 2.46
CA GLN A 58 22.99 2.26 1.87
C GLN A 58 23.94 2.97 2.82
N GLU A 59 23.48 3.92 3.61
CA GLU A 59 24.31 4.67 4.56
C GLU A 59 24.56 3.93 5.89
N ASN A 60 23.85 2.83 6.11
CA ASN A 60 24.03 2.03 7.32
C ASN A 60 24.80 0.73 7.00
N PRO A 61 26.02 0.54 7.54
CA PRO A 61 26.87 -0.61 7.20
C PRO A 61 26.32 -1.95 7.73
N TYR A 62 25.36 -1.93 8.65
CA TYR A 62 24.80 -3.13 9.27
C TYR A 62 23.43 -3.52 8.71
N ASN A 63 22.87 -2.73 7.78
CA ASN A 63 21.57 -2.98 7.18
C ASN A 63 21.71 -3.51 5.76
N VAL A 64 20.85 -4.46 5.43
CA VAL A 64 20.70 -4.96 4.06
C VAL A 64 19.25 -4.82 3.64
N GLY A 65 19.03 -4.65 2.34
CA GLY A 65 17.69 -4.57 1.77
C GLY A 65 17.08 -5.94 1.54
N LEU A 66 15.81 -6.07 1.80
CA LEU A 66 14.98 -7.23 1.47
C LEU A 66 13.67 -6.74 0.84
N ASP A 67 13.31 -7.34 -0.27
CA ASP A 67 12.04 -7.11 -0.93
C ASP A 67 11.21 -8.40 -0.89
N ALA A 68 10.45 -8.57 0.18
CA ALA A 68 9.63 -9.75 0.39
C ALA A 68 8.38 -9.73 -0.49
N ALA A 69 7.93 -10.90 -0.93
CA ALA A 69 6.67 -11.03 -1.65
C ALA A 69 5.48 -10.63 -0.76
N ILE A 70 4.50 -9.95 -1.36
CA ILE A 70 3.25 -9.60 -0.69
C ILE A 70 2.42 -10.86 -0.44
N LEU A 71 2.40 -11.79 -1.41
CA LEU A 71 1.73 -13.08 -1.26
C LEU A 71 2.61 -14.01 -0.44
N MET A 72 2.07 -14.47 0.66
CA MET A 72 2.77 -15.32 1.64
C MET A 72 1.95 -16.56 1.98
N ASN A 73 2.61 -17.57 2.54
CA ASN A 73 1.90 -18.71 3.10
C ASN A 73 0.96 -18.24 4.22
N PRO A 74 -0.31 -18.70 4.25
CA PRO A 74 -1.28 -18.33 5.29
C PRO A 74 -0.79 -18.53 6.72
N GLN A 75 0.09 -19.48 6.96
CA GLN A 75 0.71 -19.72 8.28
C GLN A 75 1.50 -18.51 8.80
N THR A 76 2.07 -17.69 7.91
CA THR A 76 2.73 -16.43 8.27
C THR A 76 1.76 -15.50 9.01
N TRP A 77 0.54 -15.40 8.51
CA TRP A 77 -0.51 -14.56 9.10
C TRP A 77 -1.13 -15.17 10.36
N VAL A 78 -1.16 -16.49 10.47
CA VAL A 78 -1.54 -17.19 11.70
C VAL A 78 -0.51 -16.93 12.80
N ALA A 79 0.78 -17.10 12.50
CA ALA A 79 1.88 -16.88 13.45
C ALA A 79 1.96 -15.42 13.94
N SER A 80 1.70 -14.46 13.05
CA SER A 80 1.69 -13.03 13.39
C SER A 80 0.40 -12.56 14.08
N GLY A 81 -0.62 -13.41 14.18
CA GLY A 81 -1.92 -13.08 14.77
C GLY A 81 -2.87 -12.28 13.89
N HIS A 82 -2.46 -11.93 12.66
CA HIS A 82 -3.30 -11.12 11.77
C HIS A 82 -4.52 -11.89 11.25
N LEU A 83 -4.42 -13.18 10.99
CA LEU A 83 -5.53 -13.96 10.45
C LEU A 83 -6.66 -14.15 11.46
N GLY A 84 -6.36 -14.25 12.75
CA GLY A 84 -7.35 -14.38 13.83
C GLY A 84 -8.09 -13.08 14.16
N GLY A 85 -7.52 -11.92 13.80
CA GLY A 85 -8.11 -10.60 14.03
C GLY A 85 -9.07 -10.13 12.93
N PHE A 86 -9.06 -10.76 11.78
CA PHE A 86 -10.02 -10.52 10.71
C PHE A 86 -11.28 -11.40 10.91
N SER A 87 -12.05 -11.11 11.92
CA SER A 87 -13.43 -11.57 11.95
C SER A 87 -14.19 -10.74 10.90
N SER A 88 -14.54 -11.39 9.81
CA SER A 88 -15.34 -10.80 8.74
C SER A 88 -16.73 -10.44 9.27
N SER A 89 -16.89 -9.22 9.75
CA SER A 89 -18.20 -8.61 9.94
C SER A 89 -18.84 -8.14 8.63
N ASP A 90 -18.10 -8.18 7.54
CA ASP A 90 -18.59 -7.79 6.20
C ASP A 90 -18.52 -9.00 5.28
N GLY A 91 -19.69 -9.54 4.99
CA GLY A 91 -20.10 -10.59 4.06
C GLY A 91 -19.26 -10.90 2.80
N LEU A 92 -17.97 -11.05 2.92
CA LEU A 92 -17.14 -11.60 1.85
C LEU A 92 -17.34 -13.11 1.77
N PRO A 93 -17.52 -13.68 0.56
CA PRO A 93 -17.70 -15.11 0.40
C PRO A 93 -16.51 -15.87 1.00
N ARG A 94 -16.80 -16.89 1.81
CA ARG A 94 -15.77 -17.79 2.34
C ARG A 94 -14.97 -18.36 1.18
N VAL A 95 -13.66 -18.12 1.18
CA VAL A 95 -12.74 -18.81 0.26
C VAL A 95 -12.94 -20.33 0.48
N PRO A 96 -13.24 -21.12 -0.56
CA PRO A 96 -13.40 -22.56 -0.40
C PRO A 96 -12.14 -23.17 0.20
N ARG A 97 -12.31 -24.04 1.19
CA ARG A 97 -11.23 -24.83 1.75
C ARG A 97 -10.46 -25.52 0.62
N ALA A 98 -9.14 -25.35 0.59
CA ALA A 98 -8.28 -26.00 -0.37
C ALA A 98 -8.65 -27.49 -0.51
N LEU A 99 -8.82 -27.93 -1.73
CA LEU A 99 -9.05 -29.34 -2.07
C LEU A 99 -7.94 -30.22 -1.48
N PRO A 100 -8.26 -31.40 -0.96
CA PRO A 100 -7.24 -32.32 -0.45
C PRO A 100 -6.26 -32.67 -1.56
N ARG A 101 -4.96 -32.64 -1.25
CA ARG A 101 -3.92 -33.10 -2.15
C ARG A 101 -4.27 -34.51 -2.62
N ARG A 102 -4.40 -34.71 -3.93
CA ARG A 102 -4.39 -36.05 -4.52
C ARG A 102 -3.08 -36.71 -4.10
N GLN A 103 -3.17 -37.76 -3.32
CA GLN A 103 -2.05 -38.68 -3.12
C GLN A 103 -1.84 -39.37 -4.47
N GLY A 104 -0.72 -39.09 -5.14
CA GLY A 104 -0.28 -39.83 -6.30
C GLY A 104 0.15 -41.23 -5.92
N HIS A 105 -0.35 -42.21 -6.64
CA HIS A 105 0.19 -43.58 -6.67
C HIS A 105 1.50 -43.57 -7.44
#